data_9d6d37dc412a92ac7251bac2181f118a
#
_entry.id   9d6d37dc412a92ac7251bac2181f118a
#
_cell.length_a   1.000
_cell.length_b   1.000
_cell.length_c   1.000
_cell.angle_alpha   90.00
_cell.angle_beta   90.00
_cell.angle_gamma   90.00
#
_symmetry.space_group_name_H-M   'P 1'
#
loop_
_entity.id
_entity.type
_entity.pdbx_description
1 polymer ?
#
loop_
_entity_poly.entity_id
_entity_poly.type
_entity_poly.pdbx_seq_one_letter_code
_entity_poly.pdbx_strand_id
1 'polypeptide(L)'
;MSVRYAPVGWSRTKLVYDAVLIAGVAAYLLIYMRLGPGLQPEIASPDGGSLGMRAFGTCAFLLLSVILCIGPLARLDRRFVPLLYNRRHFGVITCAVAAGHAWHVLGWYFAFAAIGPYEGVLLADTSFFQLRGFPFIPFGIGALAIMTMLAVTSHDFWLNFLTPPVWKRLHMGVYAAYALVVLHVAMGALQSSVNPLLAMVTAGSVAVVAGLHLLARQTPVEPAAGEWIDAGAVSEIADGHGITVPLGGNRAAAIFRDGDGLSAIGAHCAHQNGPLGEGRVLDGCVTCPWHGFQYRLADGCAPAPFSEKLATFNLRLDGGHVWLERRGNPPGTAVAPLIVREGEA
;
A
#
# COMPACT_ATOMS: atom_id res chain seq x y z
N MET A 1 -17.48 -19.55 -17.31
CA MET A 1 -18.59 -18.59 -17.16
C MET A 1 -18.76 -18.15 -15.71
N SER A 2 -18.91 -16.86 -15.53
CA SER A 2 -19.33 -16.16 -14.29
C SER A 2 -18.67 -16.64 -13.02
N VAL A 3 -17.45 -16.26 -12.84
CA VAL A 3 -16.98 -15.97 -11.47
C VAL A 3 -17.91 -14.87 -10.96
N ARG A 4 -18.78 -15.20 -10.01
CA ARG A 4 -19.55 -14.20 -9.28
C ARG A 4 -18.55 -13.21 -8.71
N TYR A 5 -18.54 -11.97 -9.21
CA TYR A 5 -17.90 -10.87 -8.55
C TYR A 5 -18.45 -10.81 -7.13
N ALA A 6 -17.70 -11.32 -6.19
CA ALA A 6 -17.99 -11.11 -4.78
C ALA A 6 -17.48 -9.71 -4.46
N PRO A 7 -18.34 -8.75 -4.14
CA PRO A 7 -17.88 -7.49 -3.59
C PRO A 7 -16.99 -7.83 -2.41
N VAL A 8 -15.90 -7.08 -2.25
CA VAL A 8 -14.89 -7.33 -1.21
C VAL A 8 -15.58 -7.53 0.12
N GLY A 9 -15.70 -8.79 0.54
CA GLY A 9 -16.33 -9.13 1.80
C GLY A 9 -15.53 -8.52 2.96
N TRP A 10 -16.22 -7.90 3.91
CA TRP A 10 -15.64 -7.46 5.18
C TRP A 10 -15.23 -8.71 5.98
N SER A 11 -13.95 -9.08 5.91
CA SER A 11 -13.42 -10.16 6.74
C SER A 11 -13.15 -9.65 8.16
N ARG A 12 -13.15 -10.56 9.13
CA ARG A 12 -12.77 -10.22 10.52
C ARG A 12 -11.40 -9.54 10.58
N THR A 13 -10.45 -9.98 9.77
CA THR A 13 -9.09 -9.42 9.70
C THR A 13 -9.11 -7.96 9.23
N LYS A 14 -9.94 -7.61 8.24
CA LYS A 14 -10.11 -6.22 7.78
C LYS A 14 -10.72 -5.33 8.88
N LEU A 15 -11.77 -5.83 9.54
CA LEU A 15 -12.40 -5.10 10.64
C LEU A 15 -11.43 -4.85 11.80
N VAL A 16 -10.65 -5.87 12.18
CA VAL A 16 -9.62 -5.72 13.22
C VAL A 16 -8.54 -4.72 12.79
N TYR A 17 -8.07 -4.80 11.54
CA TYR A 17 -7.09 -3.84 11.01
C TYR A 17 -7.60 -2.40 11.12
N ASP A 18 -8.82 -2.15 10.66
CA ASP A 18 -9.42 -0.80 10.69
C ASP A 18 -9.68 -0.33 12.12
N ALA A 19 -10.16 -1.23 12.99
CA ALA A 19 -10.39 -0.90 14.40
C ALA A 19 -9.08 -0.52 15.12
N VAL A 20 -7.99 -1.26 14.89
CA VAL A 20 -6.66 -0.95 15.44
C VAL A 20 -6.15 0.39 14.90
N LEU A 21 -6.31 0.65 13.60
CA LEU A 21 -5.88 1.90 13.00
C LEU A 21 -6.67 3.09 13.55
N ILE A 22 -8.00 3.00 13.61
CA ILE A 22 -8.86 4.06 14.16
C ILE A 22 -8.56 4.29 15.64
N ALA A 23 -8.39 3.22 16.43
CA ALA A 23 -8.01 3.32 17.83
C ALA A 23 -6.64 4.00 18.00
N GLY A 24 -5.67 3.68 17.13
CA GLY A 24 -4.35 4.32 17.12
C GLY A 24 -4.43 5.81 16.79
N VAL A 25 -5.24 6.21 15.81
CA VAL A 25 -5.49 7.61 15.47
C VAL A 25 -6.15 8.34 16.65
N ALA A 26 -7.20 7.76 17.23
CA ALA A 26 -7.88 8.34 18.38
C ALA A 26 -6.95 8.51 19.60
N ALA A 27 -6.15 7.47 19.90
CA ALA A 27 -5.17 7.53 20.97
C ALA A 27 -4.12 8.61 20.73
N TYR A 28 -3.58 8.71 19.49
CA TYR A 28 -2.64 9.77 19.12
C TYR A 28 -3.23 11.16 19.36
N LEU A 29 -4.45 11.41 18.84
CA LEU A 29 -5.11 12.70 18.99
C LEU A 29 -5.39 13.03 20.46
N LEU A 30 -5.86 12.07 21.26
CA LEU A 30 -6.09 12.25 22.69
C LEU A 30 -4.79 12.56 23.45
N ILE A 31 -3.72 11.82 23.18
CA ILE A 31 -2.41 12.03 23.80
C ILE A 31 -1.89 13.43 23.40
N TYR A 32 -1.96 13.78 22.12
CA TYR A 32 -1.50 15.08 21.64
C TYR A 32 -2.28 16.24 22.28
N MET A 33 -3.59 16.12 22.38
CA MET A 33 -4.45 17.14 23.02
C MET A 33 -4.14 17.31 24.51
N ARG A 34 -3.69 16.24 25.20
CA ARG A 34 -3.35 16.31 26.63
C ARG A 34 -1.93 16.77 26.90
N LEU A 35 -0.96 16.26 26.14
CA LEU A 35 0.48 16.48 26.37
C LEU A 35 1.06 17.61 25.52
N GLY A 36 0.45 17.89 24.34
CA GLY A 36 0.94 18.88 23.38
C GLY A 36 1.18 20.28 24.01
N PRO A 37 0.24 20.83 24.78
CA PRO A 37 0.43 22.14 25.44
C PRO A 37 1.62 22.20 26.38
N GLY A 38 1.96 21.09 27.06
CA GLY A 38 3.12 21.00 27.93
C GLY A 38 4.45 20.87 27.18
N LEU A 39 4.44 20.22 26.01
CA LEU A 39 5.63 20.01 25.17
C LEU A 39 5.90 21.20 24.24
N GLN A 40 4.88 21.89 23.83
CA GLN A 40 4.91 23.03 22.90
C GLN A 40 4.00 24.16 23.43
N PRO A 41 4.43 24.94 24.40
CA PRO A 41 3.58 26.00 25.00
C PRO A 41 3.09 27.01 23.96
N GLU A 42 3.80 27.21 22.86
CA GLU A 42 3.45 28.11 21.77
C GLU A 42 2.18 27.73 21.02
N ILE A 43 1.70 26.47 21.15
CA ILE A 43 0.45 26.01 20.53
C ILE A 43 -0.73 26.00 21.53
N ALA A 44 -0.48 26.32 22.76
CA ALA A 44 -1.50 26.40 23.80
C ALA A 44 -2.23 27.73 23.70
N SER A 45 -3.01 27.95 22.62
CA SER A 45 -3.82 29.13 22.50
C SER A 45 -5.11 28.98 23.34
N PRO A 46 -5.64 30.07 23.93
CA PRO A 46 -6.81 30.02 24.81
C PRO A 46 -8.09 29.48 24.16
N ASP A 47 -8.16 29.54 22.84
CA ASP A 47 -9.28 29.08 22.02
C ASP A 47 -9.16 27.63 21.53
N GLY A 48 -8.05 26.96 21.82
CA GLY A 48 -7.81 25.56 21.44
C GLY A 48 -7.72 25.26 19.92
N GLY A 49 -7.98 26.24 19.07
CA GLY A 49 -8.03 26.07 17.62
C GLY A 49 -6.70 25.65 17.01
N SER A 50 -5.61 26.25 17.46
CA SER A 50 -4.25 25.94 17.01
C SER A 50 -3.81 24.54 17.44
N LEU A 51 -4.23 24.06 18.60
CA LEU A 51 -3.92 22.73 19.11
C LEU A 51 -4.55 21.62 18.26
N GLY A 52 -5.84 21.75 17.92
CA GLY A 52 -6.54 20.81 17.01
C GLY A 52 -5.89 20.79 15.63
N MET A 53 -5.62 21.94 15.04
CA MET A 53 -4.93 22.06 13.75
C MET A 53 -3.59 21.32 13.76
N ARG A 54 -2.76 21.48 14.79
CA ARG A 54 -1.46 20.81 14.95
C ARG A 54 -1.60 19.31 15.18
N ALA A 55 -2.55 18.88 16.04
CA ALA A 55 -2.79 17.48 16.33
C ALA A 55 -3.19 16.69 15.06
N PHE A 56 -4.18 17.19 14.32
CA PHE A 56 -4.62 16.53 13.09
C PHE A 56 -3.56 16.60 11.98
N GLY A 57 -2.86 17.72 11.83
CA GLY A 57 -1.82 17.89 10.82
C GLY A 57 -0.64 16.94 11.03
N THR A 58 -0.11 16.86 12.25
CA THR A 58 0.99 15.95 12.58
C THR A 58 0.56 14.49 12.50
N CYS A 59 -0.66 14.16 12.91
CA CYS A 59 -1.22 12.82 12.76
C CYS A 59 -1.29 12.42 11.27
N ALA A 60 -1.85 13.26 10.42
CA ALA A 60 -1.96 13.00 8.98
C ALA A 60 -0.57 12.82 8.33
N PHE A 61 0.41 13.65 8.70
CA PHE A 61 1.79 13.54 8.21
C PHE A 61 2.44 12.21 8.61
N LEU A 62 2.30 11.78 9.86
CA LEU A 62 2.84 10.52 10.35
C LEU A 62 2.17 9.33 9.68
N LEU A 63 0.84 9.34 9.56
CA LEU A 63 0.10 8.28 8.85
C LEU A 63 0.54 8.17 7.40
N LEU A 64 0.70 9.30 6.69
CA LEU A 64 1.17 9.32 5.31
C LEU A 64 2.60 8.78 5.19
N SER A 65 3.48 9.08 6.15
CA SER A 65 4.83 8.54 6.22
C SER A 65 4.82 7.02 6.44
N VAL A 66 3.99 6.53 7.36
CA VAL A 66 3.85 5.10 7.65
C VAL A 66 3.33 4.33 6.44
N ILE A 67 2.29 4.83 5.76
CA ILE A 67 1.72 4.14 4.59
C ILE A 67 2.74 4.02 3.45
N LEU A 68 3.64 5.00 3.30
CA LEU A 68 4.73 4.94 2.33
C LEU A 68 5.81 3.92 2.71
N CYS A 69 6.02 3.66 4.00
CA CYS A 69 6.96 2.65 4.48
C CYS A 69 6.46 1.22 4.27
N ILE A 70 5.14 0.97 4.26
CA ILE A 70 4.55 -0.39 4.19
C ILE A 70 5.07 -1.17 2.97
N GLY A 71 5.08 -0.56 1.79
CA GLY A 71 5.52 -1.23 0.56
C GLY A 71 6.99 -1.65 0.58
N PRO A 72 7.93 -0.75 0.89
CA PRO A 72 9.34 -1.10 1.08
C PRO A 72 9.58 -2.14 2.17
N LEU A 73 8.94 -1.99 3.34
CA LEU A 73 9.08 -2.95 4.45
C LEU A 73 8.63 -4.36 4.05
N ALA A 74 7.48 -4.48 3.37
CA ALA A 74 6.98 -5.77 2.90
C ALA A 74 7.89 -6.43 1.84
N ARG A 75 8.70 -5.63 1.11
CA ARG A 75 9.72 -6.14 0.19
C ARG A 75 10.98 -6.61 0.92
N LEU A 76 11.34 -5.96 2.02
CA LEU A 76 12.53 -6.28 2.80
C LEU A 76 12.29 -7.45 3.76
N ASP A 77 11.09 -7.55 4.36
CA ASP A 77 10.75 -8.59 5.32
C ASP A 77 9.28 -9.02 5.17
N ARG A 78 9.08 -10.33 5.00
CA ARG A 78 7.75 -10.95 4.83
C ARG A 78 6.79 -10.72 6.00
N ARG A 79 7.29 -10.48 7.20
CA ARG A 79 6.47 -10.18 8.39
C ARG A 79 5.59 -8.95 8.20
N PHE A 80 5.97 -8.03 7.31
CA PHE A 80 5.20 -6.82 7.01
C PHE A 80 4.17 -6.97 5.88
N VAL A 81 4.14 -8.12 5.19
CA VAL A 81 3.14 -8.38 4.12
C VAL A 81 1.70 -8.21 4.59
N PRO A 82 1.29 -8.63 5.81
CA PRO A 82 -0.07 -8.40 6.30
C PRO A 82 -0.49 -6.93 6.33
N LEU A 83 0.44 -5.98 6.45
CA LEU A 83 0.12 -4.54 6.41
C LEU A 83 -0.34 -4.06 5.03
N LEU A 84 0.00 -4.81 3.95
CA LEU A 84 -0.49 -4.50 2.60
C LEU A 84 -1.99 -4.81 2.45
N TYR A 85 -2.53 -5.70 3.27
CA TYR A 85 -3.87 -6.26 3.13
C TYR A 85 -4.97 -5.20 3.07
N ASN A 86 -4.91 -4.19 3.93
CA ASN A 86 -5.91 -3.14 3.99
C ASN A 86 -5.34 -1.73 3.80
N ARG A 87 -4.21 -1.62 3.09
CA ARG A 87 -3.51 -0.35 2.87
C ARG A 87 -4.38 0.73 2.22
N ARG A 88 -5.41 0.34 1.44
CA ARG A 88 -6.36 1.30 0.85
C ARG A 88 -7.19 2.00 1.93
N HIS A 89 -7.74 1.26 2.89
CA HIS A 89 -8.48 1.84 4.01
C HIS A 89 -7.58 2.74 4.84
N PHE A 90 -6.32 2.34 5.06
CA PHE A 90 -5.33 3.21 5.69
C PHE A 90 -5.21 4.55 4.96
N GLY A 91 -5.11 4.56 3.63
CA GLY A 91 -5.05 5.78 2.82
C GLY A 91 -6.31 6.64 2.96
N VAL A 92 -7.49 6.03 2.97
CA VAL A 92 -8.78 6.73 3.16
C VAL A 92 -8.86 7.36 4.55
N ILE A 93 -8.47 6.63 5.61
CA ILE A 93 -8.43 7.17 6.98
C ILE A 93 -7.41 8.31 7.08
N THR A 94 -6.24 8.18 6.46
CA THR A 94 -5.24 9.24 6.41
C THR A 94 -5.80 10.51 5.75
N CYS A 95 -6.53 10.36 4.64
CA CYS A 95 -7.21 11.48 3.97
C CYS A 95 -8.28 12.11 4.86
N ALA A 96 -9.06 11.30 5.59
CA ALA A 96 -10.07 11.83 6.54
C ALA A 96 -9.43 12.64 7.68
N VAL A 97 -8.28 12.18 8.22
CA VAL A 97 -7.52 12.92 9.24
C VAL A 97 -6.97 14.24 8.65
N ALA A 98 -6.47 14.22 7.41
CA ALA A 98 -6.02 15.43 6.72
C ALA A 98 -7.16 16.41 6.44
N ALA A 99 -8.37 15.93 6.12
CA ALA A 99 -9.56 16.75 6.00
C ALA A 99 -9.95 17.37 7.36
N GLY A 100 -9.79 16.64 8.47
CA GLY A 100 -9.95 17.16 9.83
C GLY A 100 -8.96 18.30 10.12
N HIS A 101 -7.70 18.18 9.67
CA HIS A 101 -6.73 19.27 9.74
C HIS A 101 -7.23 20.51 8.97
N ALA A 102 -7.65 20.34 7.72
CA ALA A 102 -8.17 21.42 6.90
C ALA A 102 -9.41 22.10 7.53
N TRP A 103 -10.28 21.32 8.16
CA TRP A 103 -11.43 21.85 8.91
C TRP A 103 -10.99 22.78 10.04
N HIS A 104 -10.00 22.39 10.83
CA HIS A 104 -9.46 23.24 11.89
C HIS A 104 -8.78 24.51 11.35
N VAL A 105 -8.09 24.40 10.21
CA VAL A 105 -7.48 25.56 9.52
C VAL A 105 -8.58 26.54 9.08
N LEU A 106 -9.62 26.07 8.41
CA LEU A 106 -10.75 26.89 8.00
C LEU A 106 -11.44 27.53 9.21
N GLY A 107 -11.67 26.77 10.28
CA GLY A 107 -12.25 27.26 11.52
C GLY A 107 -11.46 28.43 12.12
N TRP A 108 -10.13 28.35 12.09
CA TRP A 108 -9.25 29.43 12.51
C TRP A 108 -9.47 30.69 11.67
N TYR A 109 -9.48 30.60 10.35
CA TYR A 109 -9.69 31.75 9.47
C TYR A 109 -11.11 32.30 9.58
N PHE A 110 -12.12 31.47 9.79
CA PHE A 110 -13.49 31.92 10.05
C PHE A 110 -13.60 32.75 11.35
N ALA A 111 -12.79 32.40 12.36
CA ALA A 111 -12.83 33.07 13.66
C ALA A 111 -11.99 34.37 13.70
N PHE A 112 -10.87 34.41 12.98
CA PHE A 112 -9.83 35.45 13.21
C PHE A 112 -9.40 36.21 11.96
N ALA A 113 -9.82 35.84 10.74
CA ALA A 113 -9.44 36.58 9.55
C ALA A 113 -10.15 37.93 9.47
N ALA A 114 -9.38 38.99 9.19
CA ALA A 114 -9.91 40.31 8.96
C ALA A 114 -10.58 40.48 7.58
N ILE A 115 -10.39 39.51 6.70
CA ILE A 115 -10.96 39.40 5.34
C ILE A 115 -11.77 38.13 5.27
N GLY A 116 -12.46 37.87 4.16
CA GLY A 116 -13.19 36.62 3.99
C GLY A 116 -12.30 35.39 4.27
N PRO A 117 -12.81 34.35 5.00
CA PRO A 117 -11.96 33.23 5.46
C PRO A 117 -11.28 32.48 4.32
N TYR A 118 -11.92 32.30 3.16
CA TYR A 118 -11.33 31.66 1.99
C TYR A 118 -10.23 32.55 1.37
N GLU A 119 -10.43 33.87 1.34
CA GLU A 119 -9.40 34.81 0.90
C GLU A 119 -8.23 34.82 1.89
N GLY A 120 -8.53 34.78 3.20
CA GLY A 120 -7.54 34.70 4.26
C GLY A 120 -6.63 33.46 4.12
N VAL A 121 -7.20 32.28 3.84
CA VAL A 121 -6.44 31.04 3.60
C VAL A 121 -5.50 31.18 2.40
N LEU A 122 -5.90 31.87 1.34
CA LEU A 122 -5.11 31.98 0.11
C LEU A 122 -4.08 33.12 0.16
N LEU A 123 -4.37 34.20 0.91
CA LEU A 123 -3.59 35.44 0.88
C LEU A 123 -2.84 35.71 2.20
N ALA A 124 -2.93 34.83 3.20
CA ALA A 124 -2.31 35.04 4.50
C ALA A 124 -0.78 35.23 4.44
N ASP A 125 -0.11 34.53 3.51
CA ASP A 125 1.32 34.56 3.30
C ASP A 125 1.61 34.89 1.84
N THR A 126 2.18 36.07 1.60
CA THR A 126 2.45 36.59 0.24
C THR A 126 3.91 36.96 0.00
N SER A 127 4.80 36.52 0.89
CA SER A 127 6.22 36.85 0.84
C SER A 127 7.00 35.92 -0.09
N PHE A 128 6.79 36.04 -1.41
CA PHE A 128 7.39 35.13 -2.42
C PHE A 128 8.94 35.19 -2.50
N PHE A 129 9.55 36.23 -1.96
CA PHE A 129 11.02 36.43 -2.06
C PHE A 129 11.77 36.07 -0.77
N GLN A 130 11.06 35.64 0.28
CA GLN A 130 11.64 35.27 1.56
C GLN A 130 11.12 33.92 1.99
N LEU A 131 11.98 33.07 2.58
CA LEU A 131 11.56 31.78 3.11
C LEU A 131 10.55 31.94 4.26
N ARG A 132 10.75 32.95 5.09
CA ARG A 132 9.82 33.29 6.18
C ARG A 132 8.62 34.05 5.61
N GLY A 133 7.43 33.48 5.79
CA GLY A 133 6.20 34.04 5.23
C GLY A 133 5.94 33.62 3.77
N PHE A 134 6.68 32.67 3.23
CA PHE A 134 6.39 32.09 1.91
C PHE A 134 5.02 31.41 1.92
N PRO A 135 4.20 31.55 0.87
CA PRO A 135 2.88 30.92 0.80
C PRO A 135 2.99 29.39 0.85
N PHE A 136 2.76 28.81 2.00
CA PHE A 136 2.85 27.36 2.23
C PHE A 136 1.50 26.62 2.13
N ILE A 137 0.40 27.35 2.33
CA ILE A 137 -0.96 26.80 2.31
C ILE A 137 -1.31 26.15 0.96
N PRO A 138 -0.96 26.72 -0.21
CA PRO A 138 -1.18 26.08 -1.50
C PRO A 138 -0.59 24.68 -1.62
N PHE A 139 0.55 24.41 -1.00
CA PHE A 139 1.12 23.05 -0.95
C PHE A 139 0.23 22.07 -0.19
N GLY A 140 -0.34 22.52 0.95
CA GLY A 140 -1.31 21.74 1.73
C GLY A 140 -2.59 21.45 0.94
N ILE A 141 -3.14 22.47 0.27
CA ILE A 141 -4.33 22.33 -0.59
C ILE A 141 -4.06 21.34 -1.72
N GLY A 142 -2.93 21.48 -2.42
CA GLY A 142 -2.53 20.55 -3.50
C GLY A 142 -2.37 19.11 -3.01
N ALA A 143 -1.73 18.92 -1.85
CA ALA A 143 -1.59 17.63 -1.22
C ALA A 143 -2.96 17.01 -0.87
N LEU A 144 -3.85 17.79 -0.23
CA LEU A 144 -5.18 17.33 0.14
C LEU A 144 -6.02 16.98 -1.10
N ALA A 145 -5.94 17.77 -2.17
CA ALA A 145 -6.63 17.48 -3.42
C ALA A 145 -6.17 16.15 -4.03
N ILE A 146 -4.84 15.91 -4.09
CA ILE A 146 -4.30 14.62 -4.53
C ILE A 146 -4.77 13.50 -3.61
N MET A 147 -4.66 13.63 -2.30
CA MET A 147 -5.08 12.61 -1.34
C MET A 147 -6.57 12.29 -1.46
N THR A 148 -7.42 13.30 -1.67
CA THR A 148 -8.87 13.12 -1.89
C THR A 148 -9.13 12.34 -3.17
N MET A 149 -8.45 12.69 -4.27
CA MET A 149 -8.53 11.94 -5.52
C MET A 149 -8.12 10.47 -5.33
N LEU A 150 -7.03 10.21 -4.61
CA LEU A 150 -6.57 8.85 -4.31
C LEU A 150 -7.55 8.09 -3.41
N ALA A 151 -8.14 8.76 -2.42
CA ALA A 151 -9.13 8.17 -1.52
C ALA A 151 -10.42 7.79 -2.26
N VAL A 152 -10.95 8.68 -3.10
CA VAL A 152 -12.14 8.41 -3.93
C VAL A 152 -11.86 7.24 -4.89
N THR A 153 -10.70 7.23 -5.54
CA THR A 153 -10.32 6.18 -6.49
C THR A 153 -9.83 4.88 -5.83
N SER A 154 -9.82 4.81 -4.51
CA SER A 154 -9.49 3.58 -3.75
C SER A 154 -10.61 2.56 -3.73
N HIS A 155 -11.83 2.90 -4.15
CA HIS A 155 -12.94 1.96 -4.27
C HIS A 155 -12.74 1.00 -5.45
N ASP A 156 -13.15 -0.27 -5.29
CA ASP A 156 -12.95 -1.33 -6.30
C ASP A 156 -13.57 -1.02 -7.67
N PHE A 157 -14.65 -0.24 -7.70
CA PHE A 157 -15.25 0.26 -8.93
C PHE A 157 -14.21 0.96 -9.82
N TRP A 158 -13.42 1.86 -9.24
CA TRP A 158 -12.42 2.63 -10.00
C TRP A 158 -11.26 1.76 -10.50
N LEU A 159 -10.89 0.73 -9.76
CA LEU A 159 -9.86 -0.21 -10.20
C LEU A 159 -10.31 -0.96 -11.46
N ASN A 160 -11.56 -1.41 -11.48
CA ASN A 160 -12.14 -2.08 -12.64
C ASN A 160 -12.33 -1.12 -13.82
N PHE A 161 -12.75 0.13 -13.55
CA PHE A 161 -12.99 1.15 -14.58
C PHE A 161 -11.70 1.68 -15.22
N LEU A 162 -10.69 2.02 -14.39
CA LEU A 162 -9.44 2.63 -14.85
C LEU A 162 -8.43 1.63 -15.38
N THR A 163 -8.64 0.34 -15.23
CA THR A 163 -7.65 -0.73 -15.37
C THR A 163 -6.49 -0.65 -14.37
N PRO A 164 -5.92 -1.77 -13.92
CA PRO A 164 -4.88 -1.78 -12.89
C PRO A 164 -3.62 -0.98 -13.23
N PRO A 165 -3.10 -0.97 -14.48
CA PRO A 165 -1.93 -0.15 -14.80
C PRO A 165 -2.18 1.35 -14.64
N VAL A 166 -3.34 1.84 -15.11
CA VAL A 166 -3.72 3.26 -15.00
C VAL A 166 -3.95 3.62 -13.54
N TRP A 167 -4.70 2.77 -12.82
CA TRP A 167 -4.95 2.95 -11.40
C TRP A 167 -3.65 3.01 -10.57
N LYS A 168 -2.69 2.12 -10.86
CA LYS A 168 -1.37 2.14 -10.20
C LYS A 168 -0.60 3.44 -10.47
N ARG A 169 -0.59 3.92 -11.73
CA ARG A 169 0.06 5.19 -12.09
C ARG A 169 -0.58 6.37 -11.35
N LEU A 170 -1.91 6.41 -11.29
CA LEU A 170 -2.64 7.42 -10.54
C LEU A 170 -2.23 7.41 -9.05
N HIS A 171 -2.17 6.22 -8.43
CA HIS A 171 -1.82 6.07 -7.03
C HIS A 171 -0.34 6.35 -6.73
N MET A 172 0.55 6.41 -7.72
CA MET A 172 1.90 6.97 -7.56
C MET A 172 1.87 8.47 -7.20
N GLY A 173 0.76 9.17 -7.43
CA GLY A 173 0.54 10.54 -6.97
C GLY A 173 0.71 10.73 -5.45
N VAL A 174 0.67 9.64 -4.66
CA VAL A 174 0.95 9.71 -3.21
C VAL A 174 2.35 10.27 -2.91
N TYR A 175 3.34 10.03 -3.78
CA TYR A 175 4.68 10.60 -3.61
C TYR A 175 4.70 12.12 -3.83
N ALA A 176 3.91 12.60 -4.81
CA ALA A 176 3.74 14.04 -5.02
C ALA A 176 3.00 14.67 -3.83
N ALA A 177 1.94 14.03 -3.32
CA ALA A 177 1.25 14.49 -2.11
C ALA A 177 2.22 14.57 -0.92
N TYR A 178 3.07 13.55 -0.71
CA TYR A 178 4.06 13.55 0.37
C TYR A 178 5.08 14.68 0.24
N ALA A 179 5.61 14.92 -0.95
CA ALA A 179 6.53 16.03 -1.21
C ALA A 179 5.88 17.38 -0.90
N LEU A 180 4.62 17.57 -1.34
CA LEU A 180 3.85 18.80 -1.05
C LEU A 180 3.58 18.97 0.45
N VAL A 181 3.27 17.88 1.18
CA VAL A 181 3.11 17.94 2.65
C VAL A 181 4.41 18.31 3.34
N VAL A 182 5.55 17.73 2.91
CA VAL A 182 6.87 18.09 3.46
C VAL A 182 7.16 19.58 3.23
N LEU A 183 6.91 20.10 2.03
CA LEU A 183 7.04 21.53 1.73
C LEU A 183 6.10 22.40 2.57
N HIS A 184 4.84 21.98 2.71
CA HIS A 184 3.85 22.65 3.55
C HIS A 184 4.31 22.76 5.01
N VAL A 185 4.83 21.67 5.58
CA VAL A 185 5.36 21.67 6.96
C VAL A 185 6.63 22.50 7.06
N ALA A 186 7.55 22.37 6.09
CA ALA A 186 8.82 23.08 6.11
C ALA A 186 8.67 24.59 5.98
N MET A 187 7.78 25.06 5.09
CA MET A 187 7.55 26.49 4.86
C MET A 187 6.55 27.12 5.85
N GLY A 188 5.72 26.30 6.52
CA GLY A 188 4.75 26.75 7.50
C GLY A 188 5.18 26.47 8.95
N ALA A 189 4.81 25.31 9.45
CA ALA A 189 4.94 24.99 10.87
C ALA A 189 6.38 25.04 11.40
N LEU A 190 7.37 24.64 10.61
CA LEU A 190 8.78 24.66 11.02
C LEU A 190 9.35 26.08 11.13
N GLN A 191 8.81 27.05 10.37
CA GLN A 191 9.25 28.44 10.42
C GLN A 191 8.80 29.16 11.71
N SER A 192 7.72 28.69 12.31
CA SER A 192 7.14 29.26 13.53
C SER A 192 7.43 28.48 14.79
N SER A 193 7.95 27.25 14.69
CA SER A 193 8.23 26.38 15.83
C SER A 193 9.57 26.70 16.46
N VAL A 194 9.58 26.98 17.76
CA VAL A 194 10.81 27.17 18.56
C VAL A 194 11.37 25.84 19.02
N ASN A 195 10.50 24.84 19.23
CA ASN A 195 10.90 23.53 19.70
C ASN A 195 11.41 22.66 18.50
N PRO A 196 12.62 22.06 18.59
CA PRO A 196 13.18 21.26 17.52
C PRO A 196 12.46 19.91 17.29
N LEU A 197 11.53 19.52 18.16
CA LEU A 197 10.85 18.23 18.09
C LEU A 197 10.14 18.04 16.75
N LEU A 198 9.40 19.05 16.25
CA LEU A 198 8.72 18.96 14.97
C LEU A 198 9.71 18.80 13.80
N ALA A 199 10.83 19.52 13.84
CA ALA A 199 11.90 19.41 12.84
C ALA A 199 12.52 18.00 12.84
N MET A 200 12.81 17.47 14.03
CA MET A 200 13.37 16.10 14.18
C MET A 200 12.39 15.04 13.66
N VAL A 201 11.11 15.13 14.03
CA VAL A 201 10.07 14.20 13.57
C VAL A 201 9.92 14.28 12.05
N THR A 202 9.89 15.49 11.48
CA THR A 202 9.75 15.68 10.03
C THR A 202 10.97 15.13 9.29
N ALA A 203 12.18 15.53 9.68
CA ALA A 203 13.41 15.05 9.05
C ALA A 203 13.60 13.53 9.22
N GLY A 204 13.31 12.99 10.40
CA GLY A 204 13.37 11.57 10.69
C GLY A 204 12.38 10.77 9.84
N SER A 205 11.15 11.24 9.70
CA SER A 205 10.15 10.59 8.84
C SER A 205 10.57 10.57 7.37
N VAL A 206 11.07 11.69 6.85
CA VAL A 206 11.59 11.78 5.47
C VAL A 206 12.78 10.84 5.28
N ALA A 207 13.72 10.82 6.23
CA ALA A 207 14.90 9.95 6.17
C ALA A 207 14.52 8.46 6.18
N VAL A 208 13.56 8.06 7.02
CA VAL A 208 13.05 6.68 7.08
C VAL A 208 12.36 6.29 5.78
N VAL A 209 11.46 7.13 5.27
CA VAL A 209 10.77 6.87 4.00
C VAL A 209 11.78 6.75 2.86
N ALA A 210 12.68 7.71 2.70
CA ALA A 210 13.70 7.69 1.65
C ALA A 210 14.65 6.49 1.80
N GLY A 211 15.16 6.25 3.00
CA GLY A 211 16.08 5.15 3.30
C GLY A 211 15.47 3.78 3.01
N LEU A 212 14.23 3.53 3.43
CA LEU A 212 13.53 2.28 3.12
C LEU A 212 13.31 2.08 1.63
N HIS A 213 12.98 3.14 0.88
CA HIS A 213 12.82 3.06 -0.57
C HIS A 213 14.14 2.76 -1.26
N LEU A 214 15.24 3.36 -0.81
CA LEU A 214 16.58 3.09 -1.34
C LEU A 214 17.02 1.65 -1.05
N LEU A 215 16.84 1.18 0.19
CA LEU A 215 17.17 -0.20 0.58
C LEU A 215 16.33 -1.23 -0.18
N ALA A 216 15.02 -0.96 -0.37
CA ALA A 216 14.13 -1.84 -1.10
C ALA A 216 14.29 -1.77 -2.63
N ARG A 217 15.19 -0.94 -3.15
CA ARG A 217 15.47 -0.75 -4.58
C ARG A 217 16.39 -1.84 -5.16
N GLN A 218 16.96 -2.70 -4.30
CA GLN A 218 17.84 -3.78 -4.74
C GLN A 218 17.12 -4.65 -5.78
N THR A 219 17.68 -4.66 -6.98
CA THR A 219 17.19 -5.50 -8.08
C THR A 219 17.46 -6.95 -7.69
N PRO A 220 16.45 -7.82 -7.69
CA PRO A 220 16.71 -9.24 -7.47
C PRO A 220 17.67 -9.74 -8.55
N VAL A 221 18.76 -10.40 -8.14
CA VAL A 221 19.62 -11.13 -9.07
C VAL A 221 18.76 -12.19 -9.74
N GLU A 222 18.65 -12.18 -11.07
CA GLU A 222 17.96 -13.23 -11.79
C GLU A 222 18.73 -14.55 -11.62
N PRO A 223 18.04 -15.65 -11.24
CA PRO A 223 18.70 -16.96 -11.11
C PRO A 223 19.22 -17.44 -12.46
N ALA A 224 20.27 -18.26 -12.44
CA ALA A 224 20.75 -18.91 -13.63
C ALA A 224 19.66 -19.85 -14.21
N ALA A 225 19.64 -19.99 -15.53
CA ALA A 225 18.78 -20.99 -16.18
C ALA A 225 19.22 -22.42 -15.76
N GLY A 226 18.24 -23.32 -15.54
CA GLY A 226 18.52 -24.70 -15.15
C GLY A 226 18.78 -24.92 -13.66
N GLU A 227 18.63 -23.90 -12.80
CA GLU A 227 18.64 -24.07 -11.35
C GLU A 227 17.26 -24.53 -10.86
N TRP A 228 17.21 -25.73 -10.26
CA TRP A 228 15.99 -26.36 -9.78
C TRP A 228 15.91 -26.31 -8.25
N ILE A 229 14.70 -26.12 -7.72
CA ILE A 229 14.40 -26.13 -6.29
C ILE A 229 13.45 -27.28 -6.01
N ASP A 230 13.76 -28.09 -5.00
CA ASP A 230 12.82 -29.06 -4.46
C ASP A 230 11.67 -28.32 -3.78
N ALA A 231 10.46 -28.53 -4.27
CA ALA A 231 9.25 -27.90 -3.78
C ALA A 231 8.47 -28.78 -2.78
N GLY A 232 8.95 -30.01 -2.52
CA GLY A 232 8.33 -30.98 -1.63
C GLY A 232 7.62 -32.12 -2.38
N ALA A 233 7.00 -33.01 -1.62
CA ALA A 233 6.31 -34.15 -2.16
C ALA A 233 4.98 -33.76 -2.85
N VAL A 234 4.62 -34.45 -3.92
CA VAL A 234 3.34 -34.26 -4.62
C VAL A 234 2.14 -34.41 -3.66
N SER A 235 2.25 -35.36 -2.73
CA SER A 235 1.20 -35.65 -1.73
C SER A 235 0.89 -34.47 -0.79
N GLU A 236 1.79 -33.51 -0.65
CA GLU A 236 1.56 -32.31 0.16
C GLU A 236 0.69 -31.28 -0.57
N ILE A 237 0.45 -31.42 -1.88
CA ILE A 237 -0.34 -30.50 -2.68
C ILE A 237 -1.74 -31.09 -2.87
N ALA A 238 -2.68 -30.61 -2.06
CA ALA A 238 -4.08 -31.04 -2.15
C ALA A 238 -4.71 -30.55 -3.46
N ASP A 239 -5.64 -31.33 -4.03
CA ASP A 239 -6.38 -30.95 -5.23
C ASP A 239 -7.17 -29.65 -5.02
N GLY A 240 -7.15 -28.77 -6.02
CA GLY A 240 -7.76 -27.43 -5.96
C GLY A 240 -7.01 -26.42 -5.10
N HIS A 241 -5.82 -26.76 -4.57
CA HIS A 241 -5.04 -25.92 -3.69
C HIS A 241 -3.61 -25.73 -4.22
N GLY A 242 -2.87 -24.82 -3.58
CA GLY A 242 -1.49 -24.53 -3.92
C GLY A 242 -0.57 -24.46 -2.71
N ILE A 243 0.72 -24.57 -3.00
CA ILE A 243 1.80 -24.32 -2.07
C ILE A 243 2.67 -23.17 -2.58
N THR A 244 3.30 -22.41 -1.67
CA THR A 244 4.20 -21.33 -2.04
C THR A 244 5.65 -21.74 -1.86
N VAL A 245 6.42 -21.64 -2.95
CA VAL A 245 7.86 -21.98 -3.00
C VAL A 245 8.67 -20.69 -3.06
N PRO A 246 9.54 -20.42 -2.07
CA PRO A 246 10.40 -19.23 -2.08
C PRO A 246 11.53 -19.42 -3.12
N LEU A 247 11.73 -18.37 -3.95
CA LEU A 247 12.76 -18.34 -5.00
C LEU A 247 14.01 -17.55 -4.62
N GLY A 248 14.01 -16.99 -3.40
CA GLY A 248 15.04 -16.10 -2.90
C GLY A 248 14.65 -14.61 -3.07
N GLY A 249 15.15 -13.78 -2.15
CA GLY A 249 14.73 -12.39 -2.03
C GLY A 249 13.22 -12.28 -1.79
N ASN A 250 12.56 -11.38 -2.52
CA ASN A 250 11.10 -11.20 -2.46
C ASN A 250 10.35 -11.97 -3.56
N ARG A 251 10.99 -12.94 -4.19
CA ARG A 251 10.40 -13.75 -5.27
C ARG A 251 9.87 -15.06 -4.70
N ALA A 252 8.70 -15.47 -5.17
CA ALA A 252 8.10 -16.76 -4.88
C ALA A 252 7.26 -17.23 -6.06
N ALA A 253 7.17 -18.52 -6.26
CA ALA A 253 6.21 -19.18 -7.12
C ALA A 253 5.15 -19.88 -6.30
N ALA A 254 3.98 -20.11 -6.88
CA ALA A 254 2.95 -20.95 -6.29
C ALA A 254 2.68 -22.13 -7.25
N ILE A 255 2.74 -23.35 -6.72
CA ILE A 255 2.44 -24.59 -7.44
C ILE A 255 1.03 -25.00 -7.05
N PHE A 256 0.18 -25.26 -8.03
CA PHE A 256 -1.21 -25.64 -7.84
C PHE A 256 -1.46 -27.02 -8.43
N ARG A 257 -2.36 -27.77 -7.77
CA ARG A 257 -2.89 -29.03 -8.28
C ARG A 257 -4.29 -28.81 -8.82
N ASP A 258 -4.55 -29.30 -10.02
CA ASP A 258 -5.86 -29.29 -10.69
C ASP A 258 -6.08 -30.70 -11.28
N GLY A 259 -6.74 -31.57 -10.54
CA GLY A 259 -6.83 -32.99 -10.83
C GLY A 259 -5.45 -33.66 -10.83
N ASP A 260 -5.07 -34.25 -11.97
CA ASP A 260 -3.77 -34.92 -12.17
C ASP A 260 -2.67 -33.95 -12.61
N GLY A 261 -2.99 -32.68 -12.86
CA GLY A 261 -2.07 -31.68 -13.37
C GLY A 261 -1.49 -30.80 -12.28
N LEU A 262 -0.17 -30.56 -12.34
CA LEU A 262 0.51 -29.54 -11.55
C LEU A 262 0.93 -28.39 -12.46
N SER A 263 0.65 -27.17 -12.03
CA SER A 263 1.05 -25.94 -12.73
C SER A 263 1.67 -24.95 -11.76
N ALA A 264 2.62 -24.13 -12.21
CA ALA A 264 3.28 -23.14 -11.36
C ALA A 264 3.25 -21.75 -11.99
N ILE A 265 2.84 -20.77 -11.20
CA ILE A 265 2.82 -19.36 -11.56
C ILE A 265 3.42 -18.49 -10.44
N GLY A 266 3.64 -17.19 -10.70
CA GLY A 266 4.09 -16.27 -9.68
C GLY A 266 3.16 -16.25 -8.46
N ALA A 267 3.71 -16.35 -7.25
CA ALA A 267 2.93 -16.46 -6.00
C ALA A 267 2.21 -15.18 -5.60
N HIS A 268 2.52 -14.05 -6.22
CA HIS A 268 1.98 -12.75 -5.82
C HIS A 268 1.02 -12.21 -6.87
N CYS A 269 -0.21 -11.95 -6.45
CA CYS A 269 -1.24 -11.36 -7.29
C CYS A 269 -0.78 -9.98 -7.82
N ALA A 270 -0.78 -9.78 -9.14
CA ALA A 270 -0.38 -8.52 -9.76
C ALA A 270 -1.29 -7.34 -9.38
N HIS A 271 -2.50 -7.62 -8.89
CA HIS A 271 -3.45 -6.61 -8.43
C HIS A 271 -2.91 -5.86 -7.19
N GLN A 272 -2.64 -6.56 -6.08
CA GLN A 272 -2.17 -5.97 -4.82
C GLN A 272 -1.22 -6.85 -4.01
N ASN A 273 -0.47 -7.72 -4.65
CA ASN A 273 0.46 -8.63 -3.99
C ASN A 273 -0.18 -9.68 -3.06
N GLY A 274 -1.48 -10.00 -3.25
CA GLY A 274 -2.13 -11.06 -2.48
C GLY A 274 -1.45 -12.43 -2.67
N PRO A 275 -1.43 -13.29 -1.64
CA PRO A 275 -0.75 -14.59 -1.69
C PRO A 275 -1.58 -15.60 -2.49
N LEU A 276 -1.22 -15.82 -3.75
CA LEU A 276 -1.96 -16.73 -4.62
C LEU A 276 -1.88 -18.19 -4.16
N GLY A 277 -0.77 -18.61 -3.54
CA GLY A 277 -0.63 -19.96 -3.00
C GLY A 277 -1.64 -20.35 -1.92
N GLU A 278 -2.30 -19.35 -1.29
CA GLU A 278 -3.41 -19.54 -0.35
C GLU A 278 -4.78 -19.52 -1.06
N GLY A 279 -4.79 -19.31 -2.38
CA GLY A 279 -5.99 -19.29 -3.21
C GLY A 279 -6.52 -20.67 -3.53
N ARG A 280 -7.68 -20.71 -4.18
CA ARG A 280 -8.29 -21.95 -4.67
C ARG A 280 -8.32 -21.98 -6.18
N VAL A 281 -8.12 -23.15 -6.74
CA VAL A 281 -8.28 -23.41 -8.16
C VAL A 281 -9.73 -23.73 -8.46
N LEU A 282 -10.30 -23.03 -9.44
CA LEU A 282 -11.65 -23.25 -9.96
C LEU A 282 -11.60 -23.05 -11.48
N ASP A 283 -12.05 -24.03 -12.24
CA ASP A 283 -12.12 -23.99 -13.70
C ASP A 283 -10.77 -23.61 -14.36
N GLY A 284 -9.66 -24.20 -13.90
CA GLY A 284 -8.30 -23.95 -14.41
C GLY A 284 -7.75 -22.55 -14.06
N CYS A 285 -8.41 -21.81 -13.18
CA CYS A 285 -7.96 -20.51 -12.70
C CYS A 285 -7.75 -20.52 -11.19
N VAL A 286 -6.63 -19.96 -10.71
CA VAL A 286 -6.47 -19.65 -9.28
C VAL A 286 -7.15 -18.33 -8.95
N THR A 287 -7.90 -18.32 -7.85
CA THR A 287 -8.59 -17.14 -7.32
C THR A 287 -7.82 -16.57 -6.13
N CYS A 288 -7.40 -15.31 -6.22
CA CYS A 288 -6.71 -14.61 -5.13
C CYS A 288 -7.62 -14.48 -3.90
N PRO A 289 -7.16 -14.90 -2.69
CA PRO A 289 -7.99 -14.87 -1.49
C PRO A 289 -8.32 -13.45 -1.00
N TRP A 290 -7.54 -12.44 -1.44
CA TRP A 290 -7.76 -11.07 -0.97
C TRP A 290 -8.94 -10.39 -1.66
N HIS A 291 -9.01 -10.47 -3.01
CA HIS A 291 -9.98 -9.67 -3.78
C HIS A 291 -10.65 -10.47 -4.92
N GLY A 292 -10.50 -11.80 -4.93
CA GLY A 292 -11.12 -12.63 -5.97
C GLY A 292 -10.53 -12.46 -7.37
N PHE A 293 -9.36 -11.80 -7.52
CA PHE A 293 -8.70 -11.66 -8.81
C PHE A 293 -8.18 -13.02 -9.28
N GLN A 294 -8.33 -13.31 -10.58
CA GLN A 294 -8.06 -14.64 -11.11
C GLN A 294 -6.94 -14.67 -12.12
N TYR A 295 -6.24 -15.81 -12.18
CA TYR A 295 -5.22 -16.11 -13.16
C TYR A 295 -5.37 -17.54 -13.65
N ARG A 296 -5.31 -17.73 -14.97
CA ARG A 296 -5.26 -19.06 -15.56
C ARG A 296 -3.95 -19.75 -15.21
N LEU A 297 -4.00 -21.00 -14.83
CA LEU A 297 -2.81 -21.78 -14.49
C LEU A 297 -1.94 -22.08 -15.71
N ALA A 298 -2.56 -22.21 -16.89
CA ALA A 298 -1.89 -22.57 -18.11
C ALA A 298 -0.88 -21.51 -18.61
N ASP A 299 -1.15 -20.24 -18.40
CA ASP A 299 -0.34 -19.14 -18.96
C ASP A 299 -0.11 -17.97 -18.00
N GLY A 300 -0.67 -18.04 -16.80
CA GLY A 300 -0.56 -16.96 -15.82
C GLY A 300 -1.31 -15.67 -16.19
N CYS A 301 -2.16 -15.68 -17.24
CA CYS A 301 -2.90 -14.51 -17.65
C CYS A 301 -4.20 -14.37 -16.85
N ALA A 302 -4.56 -13.14 -16.53
CA ALA A 302 -5.89 -12.85 -16.01
C ALA A 302 -6.95 -13.06 -17.11
N PRO A 303 -8.15 -13.60 -16.77
CA PRO A 303 -9.27 -13.65 -17.73
C PRO A 303 -9.71 -12.24 -18.17
N ALA A 304 -10.23 -12.15 -19.38
CA ALA A 304 -10.80 -10.88 -19.87
C ALA A 304 -11.90 -10.36 -18.92
N PRO A 305 -12.00 -9.06 -18.70
CA PRO A 305 -11.36 -7.93 -19.41
C PRO A 305 -9.99 -7.51 -18.89
N PHE A 306 -9.40 -8.27 -17.99
CA PHE A 306 -8.13 -7.93 -17.35
C PHE A 306 -6.95 -8.31 -18.24
N SER A 307 -5.82 -7.60 -18.08
CA SER A 307 -4.62 -7.74 -18.92
C SER A 307 -3.38 -8.14 -18.13
N GLU A 308 -3.52 -8.38 -16.83
CA GLU A 308 -2.43 -8.77 -15.96
C GLU A 308 -1.91 -10.15 -16.32
N LYS A 309 -0.58 -10.28 -16.22
CA LYS A 309 0.12 -11.52 -16.51
C LYS A 309 1.13 -11.80 -15.40
N LEU A 310 1.21 -13.06 -15.01
CA LEU A 310 2.22 -13.59 -14.10
C LEU A 310 3.22 -14.45 -14.87
N ALA A 311 4.43 -14.54 -14.32
CA ALA A 311 5.39 -15.51 -14.79
C ALA A 311 4.86 -16.93 -14.55
N THR A 312 5.10 -17.84 -15.48
CA THR A 312 4.90 -19.28 -15.32
C THR A 312 6.25 -19.95 -15.03
N PHE A 313 6.22 -21.17 -14.53
CA PHE A 313 7.45 -21.90 -14.17
C PHE A 313 7.37 -23.34 -14.69
N ASN A 314 8.52 -23.86 -15.11
CA ASN A 314 8.63 -25.24 -15.49
C ASN A 314 8.71 -26.12 -14.25
N LEU A 315 8.03 -27.26 -14.30
CA LEU A 315 8.02 -28.29 -13.28
C LEU A 315 8.58 -29.60 -13.82
N ARG A 316 9.21 -30.40 -12.96
CA ARG A 316 9.55 -31.79 -13.22
C ARG A 316 9.27 -32.63 -11.98
N LEU A 317 8.99 -33.89 -12.18
CA LEU A 317 8.84 -34.88 -11.12
C LEU A 317 10.12 -35.74 -11.06
N ASP A 318 10.61 -35.91 -9.84
CA ASP A 318 11.75 -36.82 -9.60
C ASP A 318 11.62 -37.43 -8.20
N GLY A 319 11.55 -38.76 -8.12
CA GLY A 319 11.41 -39.49 -6.86
C GLY A 319 10.18 -39.12 -6.02
N GLY A 320 9.05 -38.78 -6.65
CA GLY A 320 7.82 -38.33 -5.94
C GLY A 320 7.84 -36.89 -5.45
N HIS A 321 8.96 -36.16 -5.67
CA HIS A 321 9.12 -34.76 -5.39
C HIS A 321 8.91 -33.88 -6.61
N VAL A 322 8.28 -32.74 -6.41
CA VAL A 322 8.11 -31.71 -7.42
C VAL A 322 9.30 -30.78 -7.40
N TRP A 323 9.98 -30.67 -8.52
CA TRP A 323 11.08 -29.73 -8.71
C TRP A 323 10.61 -28.57 -9.58
N LEU A 324 10.89 -27.36 -9.14
CA LEU A 324 10.52 -26.13 -9.82
C LEU A 324 11.77 -25.43 -10.35
N GLU A 325 11.77 -25.05 -11.64
CA GLU A 325 12.84 -24.25 -12.21
C GLU A 325 12.81 -22.84 -11.61
N ARG A 326 13.91 -22.42 -11.00
CA ARG A 326 14.01 -21.15 -10.25
C ARG A 326 13.85 -19.92 -11.14
N ARG A 327 14.19 -20.04 -12.43
CA ARG A 327 13.97 -19.02 -13.44
C ARG A 327 12.57 -19.16 -14.02
N GLY A 328 11.73 -18.13 -13.79
CA GLY A 328 10.39 -18.10 -14.39
C GLY A 328 10.45 -17.75 -15.88
N ASN A 329 9.47 -18.25 -16.62
CA ASN A 329 9.21 -17.83 -18.00
C ASN A 329 8.68 -16.38 -18.01
N PRO A 330 8.80 -15.66 -19.14
CA PRO A 330 8.18 -14.35 -19.30
C PRO A 330 6.68 -14.38 -18.95
N PRO A 331 6.14 -13.32 -18.33
CA PRO A 331 4.73 -13.28 -17.97
C PRO A 331 3.80 -13.51 -19.16
N GLY A 332 2.86 -14.43 -19.00
CA GLY A 332 1.91 -14.82 -20.06
C GLY A 332 2.40 -15.93 -20.98
N THR A 333 3.50 -16.59 -20.64
CA THR A 333 4.00 -17.75 -21.40
C THR A 333 3.20 -19.00 -21.04
N ALA A 334 2.63 -19.67 -22.02
CA ALA A 334 1.92 -20.91 -21.81
C ALA A 334 2.90 -22.06 -21.47
N VAL A 335 2.55 -22.84 -20.45
CA VAL A 335 3.30 -24.04 -20.01
C VAL A 335 2.29 -25.16 -19.79
N ALA A 336 2.57 -26.31 -20.37
CA ALA A 336 1.74 -27.50 -20.15
C ALA A 336 1.84 -27.94 -18.67
N PRO A 337 0.73 -28.39 -18.07
CA PRO A 337 0.77 -28.92 -16.72
C PRO A 337 1.63 -30.18 -16.65
N LEU A 338 2.35 -30.37 -15.55
CA LEU A 338 3.05 -31.60 -15.24
C LEU A 338 2.01 -32.64 -14.80
N ILE A 339 1.84 -33.70 -15.55
CA ILE A 339 0.88 -34.76 -15.23
C ILE A 339 1.49 -35.73 -14.23
N VAL A 340 0.82 -35.94 -13.11
CA VAL A 340 1.17 -36.92 -12.07
C VAL A 340 0.35 -38.16 -12.28
N ARG A 341 0.98 -39.31 -12.54
CA ARG A 341 0.30 -40.57 -12.71
C ARG A 341 0.04 -41.26 -11.37
N GLU A 342 -1.04 -42.04 -11.29
CA GLU A 342 -1.30 -42.88 -10.10
C GLU A 342 -0.09 -43.80 -9.86
N GLY A 343 0.52 -43.69 -8.67
CA GLY A 343 1.73 -44.42 -8.27
C GLY A 343 3.01 -43.58 -8.24
N GLU A 344 3.00 -42.34 -8.70
CA GLU A 344 4.11 -41.36 -8.63
C GLU A 344 3.91 -40.30 -7.53
N ALA A 345 2.81 -40.38 -6.78
CA ALA A 345 2.43 -39.45 -5.75
C ALA A 345 2.85 -39.90 -4.34
#